data_a0994a6c461c40343c7545abafd9f007
#
_entry.id   a0994a6c461c40343c7545abafd9f007
#
_cell.length_a   1.000
_cell.length_b   1.000
_cell.length_c   1.000
_cell.angle_alpha   90.00
_cell.angle_beta   90.00
_cell.angle_gamma   90.00
#
_symmetry.space_group_name_H-M   'P 1'
#
loop_
_entity.id
_entity.type
_entity.pdbx_description
1 polymer ?
#
loop_
_entity_poly.entity_id
_entity_poly.type
_entity_poly.pdbx_seq_one_letter_code
_entity_poly.pdbx_strand_id
1 'polypeptide(L)'
;MSRDWILREQGSRDWRMLPIAIVMWAASLGAHALFAWRMSDGLGTGQAKADAGAGIDATMIGMEWPVTRILPITVASCAAVAAMIVVSFRLRIRWTGTLTVCVAVACIGSMTAIASDTIAWHDPASAQARQSSSYHEVMATVTTPVIASDQRTYDCQTDIRLSGITVDGADVRSTVAVRVYADESYCGQLRRGAVYLLTGVLQQARYGRIPLWLLLEGKQPVAQVRAPPWHLAAIAHVQEAFFTVTGQLSDQGRVLVPGLTMGVLGQDYIGGDAGPMPVNSTYAQTLENQFRRSGIMHLMAVSGGHFVLVAGLVRRLCMWMLLDRRLTALLVSGVYALLALAMFPSDSVTRAFIMGLIGALAYAMGRRTQALSALCWTIIGVLAVNPDMSASYGFALSSAAVLGIVLFAGRLAGVFERAMPHSIAEMMAMTVAAQLFTLPIQVLMEPELPLLSVPANLLVSPFVGLATMAGLMALACAWCEPWLAGVFAWISSWGTLVMERVALWLGGSTMAVIPWKDGVTGAVLIVAAEIGIGMLLVFVSRCLQHVRRYEAGMPGVRFGSAWRVRLSLWCEETRRLFTRRQAE
;
A
#
# COMPACT_ATOMS: atom_id res chain seq x y z
N MET A 1 31.51 14.12 8.88
CA MET A 1 30.26 14.73 9.42
C MET A 1 30.09 14.16 10.82
N SER A 2 29.99 14.99 11.85
CA SER A 2 30.02 14.52 13.23
C SER A 2 28.72 13.76 13.60
N ARG A 3 28.87 12.73 14.44
CA ARG A 3 27.78 11.89 15.00
C ARG A 3 26.63 12.73 15.62
N ASP A 4 26.94 13.91 16.12
CA ASP A 4 25.99 14.85 16.73
C ASP A 4 25.02 15.48 15.74
N TRP A 5 25.37 15.54 14.45
CA TRP A 5 24.49 16.11 13.42
C TRP A 5 23.35 15.15 13.07
N ILE A 6 23.66 13.84 12.97
CA ILE A 6 22.66 12.78 12.71
C ILE A 6 21.68 12.66 13.88
N LEU A 7 22.17 12.77 15.13
CA LEU A 7 21.32 12.76 16.31
C LEU A 7 20.42 14.01 16.43
N ARG A 8 20.88 15.16 15.91
CA ARG A 8 20.07 16.39 15.83
C ARG A 8 19.03 16.37 14.72
N GLU A 9 19.23 15.57 13.64
CA GLU A 9 18.23 15.36 12.58
C GLU A 9 17.10 14.42 12.98
N GLN A 10 17.29 13.55 13.96
CA GLN A 10 16.23 12.79 14.61
C GLN A 10 15.37 13.71 15.49
N GLY A 11 14.79 14.75 14.87
CA GLY A 11 13.91 15.71 15.52
C GLY A 11 12.85 14.99 16.36
N SER A 12 12.40 15.61 17.45
CA SER A 12 11.38 15.09 18.35
C SER A 12 10.25 14.45 17.54
N ARG A 13 10.05 13.15 17.71
CA ARG A 13 8.96 12.41 17.06
C ARG A 13 7.65 13.02 17.55
N ASP A 14 6.95 13.74 16.69
CA ASP A 14 5.65 14.28 17.05
C ASP A 14 4.59 13.20 16.96
N TRP A 15 4.27 12.61 18.11
CA TRP A 15 3.29 11.55 18.27
C TRP A 15 1.84 12.04 18.26
N ARG A 16 1.62 13.36 18.27
CA ARG A 16 0.29 13.95 18.47
C ARG A 16 -0.68 13.58 17.35
N MET A 17 -0.17 13.47 16.12
CA MET A 17 -0.99 13.17 14.96
C MET A 17 -1.26 11.66 14.77
N LEU A 18 -0.47 10.78 15.40
CA LEU A 18 -0.60 9.33 15.19
C LEU A 18 -1.96 8.78 15.68
N PRO A 19 -2.44 9.09 16.91
CA PRO A 19 -3.76 8.64 17.35
C PRO A 19 -4.87 9.14 16.43
N ILE A 20 -4.75 10.36 15.91
CA ILE A 20 -5.72 10.98 15.01
C ILE A 20 -5.80 10.22 13.69
N ALA A 21 -4.64 9.88 13.09
CA ALA A 21 -4.57 9.10 11.86
C ALA A 21 -5.12 7.67 12.04
N ILE A 22 -4.81 7.01 13.16
CA ILE A 22 -5.33 5.67 13.48
C ILE A 22 -6.86 5.72 13.66
N VAL A 23 -7.37 6.70 14.38
CA VAL A 23 -8.82 6.86 14.60
C VAL A 23 -9.54 7.14 13.28
N MET A 24 -8.99 8.00 12.41
CA MET A 24 -9.53 8.25 11.07
C MET A 24 -9.64 6.94 10.27
N TRP A 25 -8.56 6.15 10.26
CA TRP A 25 -8.54 4.87 9.54
C TRP A 25 -9.55 3.88 10.08
N ALA A 26 -9.55 3.66 11.40
CA ALA A 26 -10.48 2.75 12.07
C ALA A 26 -11.95 3.17 11.86
N ALA A 27 -12.24 4.47 11.91
CA ALA A 27 -13.57 5.01 11.71
C ALA A 27 -14.06 4.79 10.25
N SER A 28 -13.19 5.03 9.24
CA SER A 28 -13.53 4.77 7.84
C SER A 28 -13.77 3.28 7.58
N LEU A 29 -12.86 2.40 8.04
CA LEU A 29 -13.04 0.94 7.92
C LEU A 29 -14.31 0.44 8.62
N GLY A 30 -14.55 0.92 9.85
CA GLY A 30 -15.74 0.54 10.62
C GLY A 30 -17.03 1.00 9.93
N ALA A 31 -17.02 2.16 9.29
CA ALA A 31 -18.16 2.69 8.56
C ALA A 31 -18.48 1.84 7.31
N HIS A 32 -17.46 1.50 6.49
CA HIS A 32 -17.62 0.59 5.36
C HIS A 32 -18.13 -0.79 5.79
N ALA A 33 -17.55 -1.37 6.84
CA ALA A 33 -17.97 -2.67 7.36
C ALA A 33 -19.44 -2.65 7.86
N LEU A 34 -19.83 -1.60 8.58
CA LEU A 34 -21.20 -1.42 9.08
C LEU A 34 -22.19 -1.23 7.93
N PHE A 35 -21.81 -0.47 6.90
CA PHE A 35 -22.65 -0.29 5.71
C PHE A 35 -22.85 -1.62 4.98
N ALA A 36 -21.77 -2.35 4.70
CA ALA A 36 -21.82 -3.65 4.04
C ALA A 36 -22.68 -4.67 4.83
N TRP A 37 -22.49 -4.73 6.16
CA TRP A 37 -23.30 -5.62 7.02
C TRP A 37 -24.79 -5.28 6.95
N ARG A 38 -25.15 -3.99 7.03
CA ARG A 38 -26.56 -3.57 6.95
C ARG A 38 -27.20 -3.87 5.61
N MET A 39 -26.45 -3.76 4.51
CA MET A 39 -26.97 -4.05 3.18
C MET A 39 -27.11 -5.56 2.94
N SER A 40 -26.24 -6.39 3.52
CA SER A 40 -26.37 -7.86 3.44
C SER A 40 -27.61 -8.38 4.18
N ASP A 41 -27.92 -7.84 5.36
CA ASP A 41 -29.13 -8.24 6.10
C ASP A 41 -30.42 -7.86 5.36
N GLY A 42 -30.43 -6.71 4.67
CA GLY A 42 -31.56 -6.27 3.86
C GLY A 42 -31.84 -7.19 2.66
N LEU A 43 -30.81 -7.73 2.03
CA LEU A 43 -30.94 -8.68 0.89
C LEU A 43 -31.45 -10.06 1.34
N GLY A 44 -30.98 -10.57 2.49
CA GLY A 44 -31.42 -11.87 3.04
C GLY A 44 -32.90 -11.90 3.40
N THR A 45 -33.45 -10.79 3.92
CA THR A 45 -34.89 -10.68 4.24
C THR A 45 -35.76 -10.46 2.99
N GLY A 46 -35.21 -9.91 1.90
CA GLY A 46 -35.91 -9.73 0.63
C GLY A 46 -36.07 -11.03 -0.15
N GLN A 47 -35.06 -11.87 -0.22
CA GLN A 47 -35.14 -13.17 -0.90
C GLN A 47 -36.05 -14.14 -0.19
N ALA A 48 -36.05 -14.18 1.14
CA ALA A 48 -36.97 -15.02 1.90
C ALA A 48 -38.47 -14.62 1.73
N LYS A 49 -38.74 -13.33 1.38
CA LYS A 49 -40.09 -12.85 1.07
C LYS A 49 -40.49 -13.04 -0.39
N ALA A 50 -39.56 -13.07 -1.33
CA ALA A 50 -39.82 -13.34 -2.72
C ALA A 50 -40.26 -14.81 -2.95
N ASP A 51 -39.68 -15.75 -2.21
CA ASP A 51 -40.10 -17.18 -2.21
C ASP A 51 -41.48 -17.41 -1.55
N ALA A 52 -41.99 -16.42 -0.81
CA ALA A 52 -43.32 -16.53 -0.15
C ALA A 52 -44.50 -15.99 -0.98
N GLY A 53 -44.31 -15.68 -2.27
CA GLY A 53 -45.43 -15.47 -3.22
C GLY A 53 -46.36 -14.29 -2.94
N ALA A 54 -45.92 -13.22 -2.31
CA ALA A 54 -46.69 -12.00 -2.12
C ALA A 54 -46.17 -10.89 -3.04
N GLY A 55 -46.97 -10.53 -4.05
CA GLY A 55 -46.74 -9.36 -4.89
C GLY A 55 -46.69 -8.09 -4.04
N ILE A 56 -45.53 -7.51 -3.93
CA ILE A 56 -45.31 -6.23 -3.29
C ILE A 56 -44.98 -5.23 -4.38
N ASP A 57 -45.82 -4.19 -4.48
CA ASP A 57 -45.64 -3.05 -5.35
C ASP A 57 -44.22 -2.48 -5.23
N ALA A 58 -43.47 -2.50 -6.33
CA ALA A 58 -42.09 -2.00 -6.45
C ALA A 58 -41.95 -0.50 -6.18
N THR A 59 -43.06 0.20 -5.96
CA THR A 59 -43.08 1.65 -5.71
C THR A 59 -42.82 2.06 -4.27
N MET A 60 -42.83 1.12 -3.29
CA MET A 60 -42.67 1.46 -1.86
C MET A 60 -41.27 1.20 -1.28
N ILE A 61 -40.32 0.69 -2.06
CA ILE A 61 -38.89 0.55 -1.61
C ILE A 61 -38.06 1.77 -2.08
N GLY A 62 -38.76 2.79 -2.60
CA GLY A 62 -38.16 4.00 -3.12
C GLY A 62 -37.76 4.99 -2.03
N MET A 63 -36.54 5.38 -2.08
CA MET A 63 -36.06 6.77 -2.10
C MET A 63 -36.08 7.65 -0.84
N GLU A 64 -36.57 7.23 0.32
CA GLU A 64 -36.58 8.16 1.49
C GLU A 64 -35.54 7.83 2.60
N TRP A 65 -34.72 6.81 2.42
CA TRP A 65 -33.93 6.24 3.51
C TRP A 65 -32.57 6.89 3.81
N PRO A 66 -31.78 7.41 2.88
CA PRO A 66 -30.42 7.81 3.23
C PRO A 66 -30.33 9.20 3.87
N VAL A 67 -31.08 10.18 3.37
CA VAL A 67 -30.92 11.57 3.84
C VAL A 67 -31.60 11.80 5.19
N THR A 68 -32.79 11.25 5.42
CA THR A 68 -33.57 11.46 6.64
C THR A 68 -33.00 10.77 7.88
N ARG A 69 -32.17 9.73 7.72
CA ARG A 69 -31.52 9.03 8.85
C ARG A 69 -30.04 9.34 9.00
N ILE A 70 -29.34 9.67 7.93
CA ILE A 70 -27.95 10.15 8.00
C ILE A 70 -27.91 11.53 8.64
N LEU A 71 -28.84 12.42 8.29
CA LEU A 71 -28.92 13.77 8.85
C LEU A 71 -28.99 13.80 10.38
N PRO A 72 -29.88 13.06 11.06
CA PRO A 72 -29.90 13.06 12.53
C PRO A 72 -28.65 12.43 13.16
N ILE A 73 -28.03 11.41 12.54
CA ILE A 73 -26.78 10.82 13.01
C ILE A 73 -25.64 11.83 12.87
N THR A 74 -25.57 12.56 11.76
CA THR A 74 -24.57 13.60 11.55
C THR A 74 -24.75 14.77 12.50
N VAL A 75 -26.00 15.22 12.68
CA VAL A 75 -26.33 16.28 13.64
C VAL A 75 -26.02 15.84 15.06
N ALA A 76 -26.38 14.62 15.46
CA ALA A 76 -26.07 14.06 16.77
C ALA A 76 -24.55 13.93 16.99
N SER A 77 -23.80 13.50 15.97
CA SER A 77 -22.34 13.41 16.02
C SER A 77 -21.69 14.79 16.13
N CYS A 78 -22.15 15.77 15.35
CA CYS A 78 -21.69 17.16 15.46
C CYS A 78 -22.04 17.78 16.82
N ALA A 79 -23.24 17.52 17.35
CA ALA A 79 -23.65 17.97 18.68
C ALA A 79 -22.81 17.32 19.78
N ALA A 80 -22.50 16.02 19.67
CA ALA A 80 -21.64 15.32 20.63
C ALA A 80 -20.20 15.88 20.60
N VAL A 81 -19.66 16.17 19.40
CA VAL A 81 -18.35 16.83 19.24
C VAL A 81 -18.38 18.23 19.85
N ALA A 82 -19.40 19.02 19.57
CA ALA A 82 -19.56 20.37 20.14
C ALA A 82 -19.70 20.34 21.67
N ALA A 83 -20.50 19.41 22.20
CA ALA A 83 -20.63 19.20 23.64
C ALA A 83 -19.30 18.80 24.29
N MET A 84 -18.54 17.89 23.65
CA MET A 84 -17.24 17.45 24.12
C MET A 84 -16.20 18.57 24.08
N ILE A 85 -16.23 19.46 23.05
CA ILE A 85 -15.42 20.67 23.00
C ILE A 85 -15.73 21.59 24.18
N VAL A 86 -17.00 21.85 24.45
CA VAL A 86 -17.44 22.69 25.55
C VAL A 86 -17.03 22.10 26.90
N VAL A 87 -17.25 20.81 27.13
CA VAL A 87 -16.84 20.08 28.35
C VAL A 87 -15.31 20.12 28.51
N SER A 88 -14.57 19.93 27.42
CA SER A 88 -13.11 19.99 27.38
C SER A 88 -12.55 21.35 27.82
N PHE A 89 -13.16 22.42 27.31
CA PHE A 89 -12.82 23.80 27.71
C PHE A 89 -13.13 24.06 29.21
N ARG A 90 -14.24 23.51 29.70
CA ARG A 90 -14.68 23.68 31.12
C ARG A 90 -13.80 22.92 32.10
N LEU A 91 -13.38 21.71 31.76
CA LEU A 91 -12.65 20.80 32.66
C LEU A 91 -11.12 20.96 32.66
N ARG A 92 -10.52 21.77 31.78
CA ARG A 92 -9.07 22.02 31.66
C ARG A 92 -8.19 20.74 31.68
N ILE A 93 -8.71 19.60 31.22
CA ILE A 93 -7.99 18.34 31.24
C ILE A 93 -6.99 18.32 30.05
N ARG A 94 -5.73 17.99 30.28
CA ARG A 94 -4.66 18.03 29.25
C ARG A 94 -4.90 17.13 28.02
N TRP A 95 -5.67 16.06 28.15
CA TRP A 95 -5.98 15.08 27.10
C TRP A 95 -7.23 15.40 26.28
N THR A 96 -8.04 16.36 26.71
CA THR A 96 -9.35 16.66 26.10
C THR A 96 -9.21 17.21 24.69
N GLY A 97 -8.19 18.03 24.41
CA GLY A 97 -7.97 18.54 23.06
C GLY A 97 -7.69 17.44 22.04
N THR A 98 -6.82 16.48 22.38
CA THR A 98 -6.52 15.34 21.48
C THR A 98 -7.76 14.45 21.29
N LEU A 99 -8.50 14.16 22.37
CA LEU A 99 -9.72 13.35 22.29
C LEU A 99 -10.78 14.02 21.40
N THR A 100 -10.98 15.34 21.58
CA THR A 100 -11.92 16.11 20.75
C THR A 100 -11.55 16.05 19.26
N VAL A 101 -10.28 16.22 18.93
CA VAL A 101 -9.82 16.11 17.55
C VAL A 101 -10.00 14.69 17.03
N CYS A 102 -9.71 13.65 17.82
CA CYS A 102 -9.95 12.26 17.45
C CYS A 102 -11.43 11.99 17.13
N VAL A 103 -12.34 12.49 17.97
CA VAL A 103 -13.80 12.33 17.73
C VAL A 103 -14.23 13.09 16.47
N ALA A 104 -13.77 14.33 16.29
CA ALA A 104 -14.08 15.10 15.08
C ALA A 104 -13.61 14.39 13.81
N VAL A 105 -12.39 13.86 13.82
CA VAL A 105 -11.81 13.15 12.69
C VAL A 105 -12.50 11.80 12.46
N ALA A 106 -12.91 11.10 13.54
CA ALA A 106 -13.72 9.88 13.42
C ALA A 106 -15.07 10.17 12.74
N CYS A 107 -15.73 11.25 13.14
CA CYS A 107 -16.98 11.68 12.51
C CYS A 107 -16.78 11.99 11.02
N ILE A 108 -15.73 12.75 10.67
CA ILE A 108 -15.40 13.06 9.27
C ILE A 108 -15.15 11.76 8.49
N GLY A 109 -14.29 10.86 8.99
CA GLY A 109 -13.96 9.60 8.32
C GLY A 109 -15.19 8.69 8.14
N SER A 110 -16.03 8.56 9.16
CA SER A 110 -17.27 7.77 9.06
C SER A 110 -18.27 8.40 8.08
N MET A 111 -18.42 9.73 8.11
CA MET A 111 -19.36 10.43 7.21
C MET A 111 -18.92 10.34 5.75
N THR A 112 -17.65 10.55 5.46
CA THR A 112 -17.13 10.46 4.08
C THR A 112 -17.24 9.03 3.56
N ALA A 113 -16.97 8.00 4.39
CA ALA A 113 -17.10 6.60 4.01
C ALA A 113 -18.57 6.22 3.74
N ILE A 114 -19.50 6.57 4.65
CA ILE A 114 -20.94 6.30 4.43
C ILE A 114 -21.46 7.06 3.21
N ALA A 115 -21.01 8.29 2.99
CA ALA A 115 -21.42 9.06 1.80
C ALA A 115 -20.92 8.39 0.51
N SER A 116 -19.66 7.95 0.46
CA SER A 116 -19.08 7.21 -0.68
C SER A 116 -19.88 5.95 -0.97
N ASP A 117 -20.11 5.12 0.05
CA ASP A 117 -20.86 3.87 -0.08
C ASP A 117 -22.31 4.11 -0.52
N THR A 118 -22.97 5.14 0.04
CA THR A 118 -24.35 5.49 -0.30
C THR A 118 -24.46 5.96 -1.76
N ILE A 119 -23.52 6.79 -2.21
CA ILE A 119 -23.47 7.25 -3.60
C ILE A 119 -23.26 6.06 -4.54
N ALA A 120 -22.29 5.19 -4.22
CA ALA A 120 -22.02 4.01 -5.01
C ALA A 120 -23.21 3.02 -5.03
N TRP A 121 -23.89 2.86 -3.92
CA TRP A 121 -25.06 1.97 -3.80
C TRP A 121 -26.26 2.44 -4.61
N HIS A 122 -26.54 3.74 -4.61
CA HIS A 122 -27.71 4.32 -5.33
C HIS A 122 -27.40 4.73 -6.77
N ASP A 123 -26.17 4.50 -7.22
CA ASP A 123 -25.81 4.75 -8.62
C ASP A 123 -26.62 3.81 -9.54
N PRO A 124 -27.17 4.30 -10.66
CA PRO A 124 -27.98 3.52 -11.60
C PRO A 124 -27.28 2.25 -12.10
N ALA A 125 -25.98 2.31 -12.38
CA ALA A 125 -25.22 1.14 -12.81
C ALA A 125 -25.13 0.08 -11.70
N SER A 126 -24.96 0.49 -10.45
CA SER A 126 -24.96 -0.43 -9.30
C SER A 126 -26.34 -1.04 -9.07
N ALA A 127 -27.40 -0.29 -9.28
CA ALA A 127 -28.78 -0.78 -9.17
C ALA A 127 -29.07 -1.85 -10.24
N GLN A 128 -28.66 -1.63 -11.48
CA GLN A 128 -28.83 -2.60 -12.57
C GLN A 128 -28.01 -3.87 -12.32
N ALA A 129 -26.75 -3.75 -11.92
CA ALA A 129 -25.90 -4.91 -11.62
C ALA A 129 -26.42 -5.78 -10.45
N ARG A 130 -27.25 -5.23 -9.54
CA ARG A 130 -27.91 -6.00 -8.48
C ARG A 130 -29.16 -6.74 -8.95
N GLN A 131 -29.87 -6.21 -9.94
CA GLN A 131 -31.09 -6.82 -10.45
C GLN A 131 -30.81 -8.01 -11.37
N SER A 132 -29.87 -7.84 -12.30
CA SER A 132 -29.51 -8.88 -13.27
C SER A 132 -28.12 -8.63 -13.86
N SER A 133 -27.41 -9.70 -14.18
CA SER A 133 -26.24 -9.65 -15.06
C SER A 133 -26.71 -9.56 -16.50
N SER A 134 -26.81 -8.37 -17.05
CA SER A 134 -27.32 -8.13 -18.40
C SER A 134 -26.37 -7.24 -19.20
N TYR A 135 -26.53 -7.27 -20.53
CA TYR A 135 -25.79 -6.40 -21.43
C TYR A 135 -26.28 -4.96 -21.29
N HIS A 136 -25.34 -4.07 -21.06
CA HIS A 136 -25.58 -2.62 -21.01
C HIS A 136 -24.59 -1.90 -21.89
N GLU A 137 -25.06 -0.83 -22.49
CA GLU A 137 -24.20 0.15 -23.14
C GLU A 137 -23.82 1.22 -22.12
N VAL A 138 -22.51 1.44 -21.97
CA VAL A 138 -21.96 2.38 -20.99
C VAL A 138 -21.00 3.35 -21.64
N MET A 139 -21.10 4.61 -21.28
CA MET A 139 -20.12 5.62 -21.64
C MET A 139 -19.15 5.82 -20.48
N ALA A 140 -17.86 5.60 -20.74
CA ALA A 140 -16.85 5.56 -19.67
C ALA A 140 -15.50 6.14 -20.09
N THR A 141 -14.79 6.68 -19.10
CA THR A 141 -13.40 7.14 -19.24
C THR A 141 -12.46 6.08 -18.64
N VAL A 142 -11.45 5.66 -19.38
CA VAL A 142 -10.41 4.75 -18.90
C VAL A 142 -9.50 5.49 -17.93
N THR A 143 -9.40 5.01 -16.68
CA THR A 143 -8.64 5.68 -15.62
C THR A 143 -7.25 5.09 -15.39
N THR A 144 -7.11 3.78 -15.59
CA THR A 144 -5.83 3.08 -15.44
C THR A 144 -5.32 2.58 -16.78
N PRO A 145 -4.02 2.35 -16.94
CA PRO A 145 -3.49 1.62 -18.09
C PRO A 145 -4.07 0.21 -18.16
N VAL A 146 -4.11 -0.35 -19.37
CA VAL A 146 -4.50 -1.75 -19.60
C VAL A 146 -3.37 -2.66 -19.18
N ILE A 147 -3.69 -3.66 -18.37
CA ILE A 147 -2.74 -4.68 -17.90
C ILE A 147 -3.32 -6.08 -18.08
N ALA A 148 -2.50 -7.11 -17.99
CA ALA A 148 -2.94 -8.49 -18.01
C ALA A 148 -3.98 -8.76 -16.91
N SER A 149 -4.96 -9.62 -17.23
CA SER A 149 -6.05 -9.92 -16.32
C SER A 149 -5.61 -10.77 -15.13
N ASP A 150 -6.14 -10.50 -13.96
CA ASP A 150 -6.05 -11.37 -12.77
C ASP A 150 -7.03 -12.56 -12.86
N GLN A 151 -7.98 -12.54 -13.80
CA GLN A 151 -8.91 -13.62 -14.09
C GLN A 151 -8.44 -14.44 -15.30
N ARG A 152 -8.39 -15.75 -15.16
CA ARG A 152 -7.94 -16.68 -16.23
C ARG A 152 -8.81 -16.68 -17.47
N THR A 153 -10.05 -16.20 -17.37
CA THR A 153 -11.02 -16.23 -18.47
C THR A 153 -10.85 -15.06 -19.44
N TYR A 154 -10.17 -13.99 -19.00
CA TYR A 154 -9.98 -12.75 -19.78
C TYR A 154 -8.50 -12.44 -19.93
N ASP A 155 -8.12 -11.80 -21.03
CA ASP A 155 -6.73 -11.51 -21.34
C ASP A 155 -6.25 -10.21 -20.71
N CYS A 156 -7.14 -9.22 -20.57
CA CYS A 156 -6.76 -7.94 -19.98
C CYS A 156 -7.82 -7.33 -19.06
N GLN A 157 -7.33 -6.39 -18.23
CA GLN A 157 -8.17 -5.61 -17.34
C GLN A 157 -7.75 -4.14 -17.29
N THR A 158 -8.72 -3.27 -17.05
CA THR A 158 -8.51 -1.85 -16.78
C THR A 158 -9.63 -1.29 -15.92
N ASP A 159 -9.35 -0.25 -15.15
CA ASP A 159 -10.39 0.43 -14.39
C ASP A 159 -10.93 1.62 -15.18
N ILE A 160 -12.23 1.74 -15.26
CA ILE A 160 -12.94 2.82 -15.91
C ILE A 160 -13.81 3.57 -14.92
N ARG A 161 -14.15 4.80 -15.25
CA ARG A 161 -15.17 5.57 -14.54
C ARG A 161 -16.31 5.86 -15.49
N LEU A 162 -17.50 5.44 -15.10
CA LEU A 162 -18.70 5.71 -15.90
C LEU A 162 -19.00 7.19 -15.96
N SER A 163 -19.55 7.64 -17.08
CA SER A 163 -20.18 8.95 -17.24
C SER A 163 -21.68 8.81 -17.54
N GLY A 164 -22.11 7.65 -18.08
CA GLY A 164 -23.50 7.30 -18.34
C GLY A 164 -23.68 5.81 -18.57
N ILE A 165 -24.90 5.36 -18.41
CA ILE A 165 -25.36 3.99 -18.71
C ILE A 165 -26.72 4.09 -19.40
N THR A 166 -26.94 3.27 -20.42
CA THR A 166 -28.23 3.16 -21.09
C THR A 166 -29.08 2.13 -20.36
N VAL A 167 -30.22 2.60 -19.80
CA VAL A 167 -31.21 1.77 -19.09
C VAL A 167 -32.56 1.95 -19.78
N ASP A 168 -33.17 0.89 -20.23
CA ASP A 168 -34.48 0.92 -20.94
C ASP A 168 -34.53 1.90 -22.13
N GLY A 169 -33.39 2.07 -22.84
CA GLY A 169 -33.24 2.98 -23.97
C GLY A 169 -33.05 4.45 -23.60
N ALA A 170 -32.92 4.79 -22.33
CA ALA A 170 -32.62 6.13 -21.86
C ALA A 170 -31.20 6.21 -21.26
N ASP A 171 -30.48 7.27 -21.61
CA ASP A 171 -29.14 7.53 -21.05
C ASP A 171 -29.25 8.16 -19.66
N VAL A 172 -28.79 7.45 -18.66
CA VAL A 172 -28.79 7.88 -17.26
C VAL A 172 -27.35 8.13 -16.80
N ARG A 173 -27.13 9.25 -16.10
CA ARG A 173 -25.81 9.58 -15.57
C ARG A 173 -25.39 8.61 -14.47
N SER A 174 -24.19 8.07 -14.60
CA SER A 174 -23.52 7.24 -13.61
C SER A 174 -22.10 7.74 -13.39
N THR A 175 -21.57 7.60 -12.16
CA THR A 175 -20.22 8.08 -11.81
C THR A 175 -19.38 7.01 -11.11
N VAL A 176 -19.89 5.80 -11.03
CA VAL A 176 -19.24 4.71 -10.32
C VAL A 176 -17.98 4.21 -11.06
N ALA A 177 -17.00 3.75 -10.31
CA ALA A 177 -15.84 3.06 -10.87
C ALA A 177 -16.22 1.60 -11.18
N VAL A 178 -15.76 1.12 -12.34
CA VAL A 178 -16.02 -0.24 -12.84
C VAL A 178 -14.70 -0.84 -13.30
N ARG A 179 -14.45 -2.09 -13.00
CA ARG A 179 -13.34 -2.85 -13.58
C ARG A 179 -13.82 -3.56 -14.84
N VAL A 180 -13.13 -3.31 -15.92
CA VAL A 180 -13.37 -3.97 -17.21
C VAL A 180 -12.47 -5.18 -17.29
N TYR A 181 -13.04 -6.30 -17.68
CA TYR A 181 -12.35 -7.51 -18.11
C TYR A 181 -12.66 -7.73 -19.59
N ALA A 182 -11.65 -7.97 -20.39
CA ALA A 182 -11.81 -8.05 -21.83
C ALA A 182 -10.92 -9.10 -22.46
N ASP A 183 -11.37 -9.62 -23.61
CA ASP A 183 -10.62 -10.54 -24.45
C ASP A 183 -9.52 -9.79 -25.25
N GLU A 184 -8.54 -10.51 -25.79
CA GLU A 184 -7.38 -9.98 -26.53
C GLU A 184 -7.76 -8.94 -27.60
N SER A 185 -8.89 -9.15 -28.29
CA SER A 185 -9.38 -8.26 -29.35
C SER A 185 -9.67 -6.82 -28.89
N TYR A 186 -9.94 -6.61 -27.61
CA TYR A 186 -10.23 -5.30 -27.01
C TYR A 186 -9.01 -4.64 -26.36
N CYS A 187 -8.05 -5.45 -25.92
CA CYS A 187 -6.94 -5.00 -25.08
C CYS A 187 -6.10 -3.89 -25.72
N GLY A 188 -5.82 -4.00 -27.03
CA GLY A 188 -5.07 -2.98 -27.77
C GLY A 188 -5.85 -1.72 -28.14
N GLN A 189 -7.19 -1.74 -28.01
CA GLN A 189 -8.04 -0.61 -28.40
C GLN A 189 -8.27 0.40 -27.26
N LEU A 190 -8.14 -0.05 -25.99
CA LEU A 190 -8.42 0.78 -24.84
C LEU A 190 -7.17 1.60 -24.45
N ARG A 191 -7.31 2.93 -24.38
CA ARG A 191 -6.22 3.85 -24.01
C ARG A 191 -6.60 4.68 -22.79
N ARG A 192 -5.70 4.82 -21.84
CA ARG A 192 -5.89 5.61 -20.63
C ARG A 192 -6.25 7.05 -20.95
N GLY A 193 -7.30 7.57 -20.32
CA GLY A 193 -7.80 8.94 -20.49
C GLY A 193 -8.74 9.13 -21.67
N ALA A 194 -8.91 8.13 -22.54
CA ALA A 194 -9.91 8.18 -23.60
C ALA A 194 -11.31 7.86 -23.07
N VAL A 195 -12.33 8.35 -23.75
CA VAL A 195 -13.73 8.06 -23.47
C VAL A 195 -14.26 7.12 -24.55
N TYR A 196 -14.87 6.04 -24.11
CA TYR A 196 -15.42 5.00 -24.97
C TYR A 196 -16.90 4.76 -24.67
N LEU A 197 -17.61 4.35 -25.70
CA LEU A 197 -18.88 3.68 -25.60
C LEU A 197 -18.62 2.19 -25.66
N LEU A 198 -18.94 1.48 -24.58
CA LEU A 198 -18.64 0.07 -24.37
C LEU A 198 -19.96 -0.69 -24.16
N THR A 199 -20.10 -1.85 -24.79
CA THR A 199 -21.23 -2.74 -24.57
C THR A 199 -20.74 -4.04 -23.95
N GLY A 200 -21.26 -4.39 -22.77
CA GLY A 200 -20.80 -5.58 -22.05
C GLY A 200 -21.76 -5.99 -20.94
N VAL A 201 -21.45 -7.12 -20.31
CA VAL A 201 -22.22 -7.66 -19.19
C VAL A 201 -21.77 -6.96 -17.91
N LEU A 202 -22.69 -6.18 -17.32
CA LEU A 202 -22.46 -5.51 -16.06
C LEU A 202 -22.87 -6.41 -14.90
N GLN A 203 -21.98 -6.62 -13.91
CA GLN A 203 -22.24 -7.43 -12.73
C GLN A 203 -21.59 -6.85 -11.47
N GLN A 204 -22.07 -7.29 -10.30
CA GLN A 204 -21.40 -6.95 -9.03
C GLN A 204 -20.03 -7.62 -8.94
N ALA A 205 -19.05 -6.90 -8.42
CA ALA A 205 -17.74 -7.44 -8.15
C ALA A 205 -17.81 -8.49 -7.03
N ARG A 206 -17.16 -9.64 -7.27
CA ARG A 206 -17.07 -10.71 -6.27
C ARG A 206 -15.97 -10.45 -5.25
N TYR A 207 -14.97 -9.65 -5.60
CA TYR A 207 -13.83 -9.27 -4.77
C TYR A 207 -13.22 -7.94 -5.24
N GLY A 208 -12.36 -7.38 -4.43
CA GLY A 208 -11.68 -6.13 -4.74
C GLY A 208 -12.41 -4.89 -4.21
N ARG A 209 -11.81 -3.72 -4.47
CA ARG A 209 -12.32 -2.43 -3.98
C ARG A 209 -13.35 -1.80 -4.92
N ILE A 210 -13.28 -2.14 -6.21
CA ILE A 210 -14.19 -1.61 -7.23
C ILE A 210 -15.48 -2.41 -7.19
N PRO A 211 -16.65 -1.77 -7.02
CA PRO A 211 -17.90 -2.47 -6.73
C PRO A 211 -18.51 -3.21 -7.92
N LEU A 212 -18.11 -2.87 -9.14
CA LEU A 212 -18.69 -3.41 -10.36
C LEU A 212 -17.65 -3.95 -11.32
N TRP A 213 -18.02 -4.98 -12.05
CA TRP A 213 -17.29 -5.53 -13.18
C TRP A 213 -18.09 -5.37 -14.47
N LEU A 214 -17.41 -4.98 -15.54
CA LEU A 214 -17.94 -4.98 -16.91
C LEU A 214 -17.14 -6.00 -17.72
N LEU A 215 -17.83 -7.01 -18.21
CA LEU A 215 -17.24 -8.08 -19.01
C LEU A 215 -17.48 -7.76 -20.49
N LEU A 216 -16.40 -7.56 -21.22
CA LEU A 216 -16.45 -7.35 -22.67
C LEU A 216 -16.22 -8.70 -23.36
N GLU A 217 -17.29 -9.32 -23.79
CA GLU A 217 -17.28 -10.62 -24.45
C GLU A 217 -17.75 -10.50 -25.90
N GLY A 218 -17.19 -11.36 -26.77
CA GLY A 218 -17.60 -11.42 -28.17
C GLY A 218 -16.97 -10.32 -29.02
N LYS A 219 -17.63 -9.91 -30.12
CA LYS A 219 -17.15 -8.92 -31.08
C LYS A 219 -18.03 -7.65 -31.07
N GLN A 220 -18.35 -7.15 -29.91
CA GLN A 220 -19.12 -5.90 -29.82
C GLN A 220 -18.21 -4.71 -30.21
N PRO A 221 -18.75 -3.71 -30.95
CA PRO A 221 -17.96 -2.56 -31.36
C PRO A 221 -17.58 -1.69 -30.14
N VAL A 222 -16.30 -1.35 -30.05
CA VAL A 222 -15.79 -0.33 -29.12
C VAL A 222 -15.71 0.98 -29.88
N ALA A 223 -16.56 1.93 -29.55
CA ALA A 223 -16.53 3.24 -30.18
C ALA A 223 -15.79 4.25 -29.30
N GLN A 224 -14.70 4.78 -29.80
CA GLN A 224 -13.98 5.85 -29.13
C GLN A 224 -14.71 7.19 -29.37
N VAL A 225 -15.29 7.75 -28.30
CA VAL A 225 -16.03 9.03 -28.33
C VAL A 225 -15.07 10.23 -28.23
N ARG A 226 -14.03 10.10 -27.39
CA ARG A 226 -13.03 11.15 -27.19
C ARG A 226 -11.63 10.57 -27.04
N ALA A 227 -10.67 11.15 -27.75
CA ALA A 227 -9.25 10.82 -27.59
C ALA A 227 -8.71 11.22 -26.20
N PRO A 228 -7.64 10.57 -25.72
CA PRO A 228 -7.00 10.94 -24.48
C PRO A 228 -6.46 12.38 -24.55
N PRO A 229 -6.44 13.12 -23.45
CA PRO A 229 -5.82 14.44 -23.42
C PRO A 229 -4.32 14.34 -23.70
N TRP A 230 -3.75 15.36 -24.34
CA TRP A 230 -2.38 15.35 -24.85
C TRP A 230 -1.33 14.94 -23.82
N HIS A 231 -1.48 15.35 -22.56
CA HIS A 231 -0.53 15.00 -21.49
C HIS A 231 -0.56 13.51 -21.14
N LEU A 232 -1.72 12.85 -21.16
CA LEU A 232 -1.81 11.40 -20.96
C LEU A 232 -1.31 10.64 -22.20
N ALA A 233 -1.56 11.15 -23.39
CA ALA A 233 -1.00 10.58 -24.62
C ALA A 233 0.53 10.66 -24.63
N ALA A 234 1.11 11.80 -24.21
CA ALA A 234 2.56 11.96 -24.08
C ALA A 234 3.16 10.98 -23.05
N ILE A 235 2.50 10.78 -21.89
CA ILE A 235 2.94 9.81 -20.89
C ILE A 235 2.88 8.38 -21.46
N ALA A 236 1.79 8.02 -22.12
CA ALA A 236 1.64 6.72 -22.76
C ALA A 236 2.77 6.47 -23.78
N HIS A 237 3.09 7.48 -24.61
CA HIS A 237 4.20 7.38 -25.56
C HIS A 237 5.56 7.13 -24.88
N VAL A 238 5.84 7.82 -23.76
CA VAL A 238 7.08 7.58 -22.98
C VAL A 238 7.10 6.17 -22.41
N GLN A 239 5.96 5.69 -21.90
CA GLN A 239 5.82 4.34 -21.36
C GLN A 239 6.01 3.29 -22.46
N GLU A 240 5.36 3.43 -23.61
CA GLU A 240 5.51 2.53 -24.77
C GLU A 240 6.95 2.47 -25.27
N ALA A 241 7.61 3.64 -25.39
CA ALA A 241 9.02 3.70 -25.78
C ALA A 241 9.92 2.94 -24.77
N PHE A 242 9.64 3.07 -23.48
CA PHE A 242 10.38 2.36 -22.45
C PHE A 242 10.17 0.83 -22.52
N PHE A 243 8.93 0.36 -22.72
CA PHE A 243 8.65 -1.06 -22.90
C PHE A 243 9.29 -1.62 -24.18
N THR A 244 9.34 -0.84 -25.27
CA THR A 244 10.03 -1.21 -26.49
C THR A 244 11.54 -1.42 -26.25
N VAL A 245 12.17 -0.52 -25.49
CA VAL A 245 13.59 -0.63 -25.12
C VAL A 245 13.82 -1.83 -24.19
N THR A 246 13.02 -1.99 -23.15
CA THR A 246 13.18 -3.12 -22.21
C THR A 246 12.82 -4.46 -22.83
N GLY A 247 11.98 -4.49 -23.87
CA GLY A 247 11.67 -5.66 -24.68
C GLY A 247 12.87 -6.27 -25.42
N GLN A 248 13.97 -5.53 -25.55
CA GLN A 248 15.22 -6.02 -26.14
C GLN A 248 16.16 -6.70 -25.13
N LEU A 249 15.82 -6.66 -23.84
CA LEU A 249 16.62 -7.30 -22.79
C LEU A 249 16.39 -8.82 -22.75
N SER A 250 17.17 -9.52 -21.94
CA SER A 250 16.92 -10.92 -21.56
C SER A 250 15.57 -11.06 -20.85
N ASP A 251 15.00 -12.28 -20.81
CA ASP A 251 13.65 -12.51 -20.23
C ASP A 251 13.49 -11.95 -18.82
N GLN A 252 14.50 -12.12 -17.94
CA GLN A 252 14.47 -11.52 -16.62
C GLN A 252 14.44 -9.98 -16.67
N GLY A 253 15.21 -9.36 -17.56
CA GLY A 253 15.24 -7.91 -17.73
C GLY A 253 13.90 -7.36 -18.24
N ARG A 254 13.27 -8.06 -19.20
CA ARG A 254 11.94 -7.72 -19.73
C ARG A 254 10.87 -7.71 -18.63
N VAL A 255 10.91 -8.70 -17.73
CA VAL A 255 9.96 -8.85 -16.64
C VAL A 255 10.23 -7.84 -15.52
N LEU A 256 11.48 -7.82 -15.02
CA LEU A 256 11.80 -7.18 -13.74
C LEU A 256 12.16 -5.70 -13.86
N VAL A 257 12.76 -5.24 -14.96
CA VAL A 257 13.14 -3.83 -15.11
C VAL A 257 11.91 -2.91 -15.15
N PRO A 258 10.82 -3.21 -15.89
CA PRO A 258 9.59 -2.44 -15.82
C PRO A 258 8.93 -2.53 -14.44
N GLY A 259 8.90 -3.71 -13.81
CA GLY A 259 8.40 -3.89 -12.45
C GLY A 259 9.08 -2.97 -11.46
N LEU A 260 10.41 -3.00 -11.42
CA LEU A 260 11.21 -2.15 -10.54
C LEU A 260 11.06 -0.66 -10.84
N THR A 261 10.90 -0.27 -12.11
CA THR A 261 10.91 1.14 -12.53
C THR A 261 9.53 1.78 -12.49
N MET A 262 8.50 1.10 -13.02
CA MET A 262 7.16 1.63 -13.18
C MET A 262 6.10 0.93 -12.32
N GLY A 263 6.43 -0.21 -11.70
CA GLY A 263 5.54 -0.97 -10.81
C GLY A 263 4.58 -1.91 -11.53
N VAL A 264 4.85 -2.25 -12.79
CA VAL A 264 4.13 -3.26 -13.57
C VAL A 264 5.15 -4.19 -14.19
N LEU A 265 5.00 -5.48 -13.98
CA LEU A 265 5.88 -6.48 -14.58
C LEU A 265 5.75 -6.43 -16.11
N GLY A 266 6.84 -6.72 -16.82
CA GLY A 266 6.85 -6.58 -18.27
C GLY A 266 5.84 -7.47 -18.98
N GLN A 267 5.54 -8.66 -18.44
CA GLN A 267 4.51 -9.57 -18.96
C GLN A 267 3.08 -9.05 -18.76
N ASP A 268 2.86 -8.18 -17.77
CA ASP A 268 1.52 -7.67 -17.44
C ASP A 268 1.16 -6.44 -18.25
N TYR A 269 2.13 -5.82 -18.94
CA TYR A 269 1.85 -4.64 -19.75
C TYR A 269 1.26 -5.02 -21.10
N ILE A 270 0.08 -4.49 -21.37
CA ILE A 270 -0.61 -4.61 -22.66
C ILE A 270 -0.77 -3.21 -23.25
N GLY A 271 0.09 -2.86 -24.20
CA GLY A 271 0.04 -1.54 -24.83
C GLY A 271 0.85 -1.49 -26.11
N GLY A 272 0.38 -0.67 -27.09
CA GLY A 272 1.06 -0.40 -28.35
C GLY A 272 0.80 -1.40 -29.48
N ASP A 273 0.96 -0.92 -30.72
CA ASP A 273 0.77 -1.71 -31.95
C ASP A 273 1.88 -2.75 -32.17
N ALA A 274 3.00 -2.63 -31.46
CA ALA A 274 4.10 -3.58 -31.41
C ALA A 274 4.21 -4.14 -30.00
N GLY A 275 3.37 -5.10 -29.66
CA GLY A 275 3.44 -5.79 -28.38
C GLY A 275 4.86 -6.31 -28.11
N PRO A 276 5.35 -6.27 -26.86
CA PRO A 276 6.62 -6.86 -26.50
C PRO A 276 6.61 -8.33 -26.93
N MET A 277 7.77 -8.84 -27.38
CA MET A 277 7.89 -10.26 -27.67
C MET A 277 7.40 -11.07 -26.46
N PRO A 278 6.52 -12.06 -26.66
CA PRO A 278 5.89 -12.76 -25.55
C PRO A 278 6.98 -13.37 -24.64
N VAL A 279 6.95 -13.00 -23.39
CA VAL A 279 7.77 -13.64 -22.35
C VAL A 279 7.18 -15.03 -22.10
N ASN A 280 8.02 -16.04 -21.89
CA ASN A 280 7.54 -17.35 -21.53
C ASN A 280 6.69 -17.26 -20.23
N SER A 281 5.40 -17.52 -20.36
CA SER A 281 4.44 -17.38 -19.24
C SER A 281 4.80 -18.27 -18.06
N THR A 282 5.32 -19.48 -18.30
CA THR A 282 5.78 -20.40 -17.25
C THR A 282 6.96 -19.83 -16.49
N TYR A 283 7.92 -19.20 -17.20
CA TYR A 283 9.06 -18.53 -16.57
C TYR A 283 8.61 -17.34 -15.72
N ALA A 284 7.75 -16.48 -16.26
CA ALA A 284 7.25 -15.30 -15.57
C ALA A 284 6.49 -15.67 -14.29
N GLN A 285 5.58 -16.66 -14.36
CA GLN A 285 4.85 -17.16 -13.20
C GLN A 285 5.76 -17.81 -12.15
N THR A 286 6.77 -18.57 -12.61
CA THR A 286 7.75 -19.18 -11.70
C THR A 286 8.53 -18.08 -10.98
N LEU A 287 8.99 -17.09 -11.71
CA LEU A 287 9.75 -15.95 -11.17
C LEU A 287 8.92 -15.18 -10.14
N GLU A 288 7.71 -14.83 -10.46
CA GLU A 288 6.78 -14.14 -9.55
C GLU A 288 6.55 -14.95 -8.27
N ASN A 289 6.31 -16.25 -8.40
CA ASN A 289 6.15 -17.16 -7.26
C ASN A 289 7.39 -17.20 -6.36
N GLN A 290 8.60 -17.22 -6.94
CA GLN A 290 9.84 -17.22 -6.16
C GLN A 290 10.08 -15.88 -5.47
N PHE A 291 9.76 -14.76 -6.11
CA PHE A 291 9.80 -13.43 -5.48
C PHE A 291 8.84 -13.33 -4.29
N ARG A 292 7.64 -13.90 -4.42
CA ARG A 292 6.65 -13.95 -3.34
C ARG A 292 7.16 -14.79 -2.17
N ARG A 293 7.60 -16.02 -2.44
CA ARG A 293 8.11 -16.96 -1.42
C ARG A 293 9.38 -16.46 -0.72
N SER A 294 10.24 -15.74 -1.42
CA SER A 294 11.43 -15.11 -0.83
C SER A 294 11.12 -13.82 -0.06
N GLY A 295 9.87 -13.31 -0.11
CA GLY A 295 9.43 -12.10 0.59
C GLY A 295 9.96 -10.79 0.01
N ILE A 296 10.46 -10.78 -1.24
CA ILE A 296 10.97 -9.58 -1.92
C ILE A 296 10.04 -9.07 -3.04
N MET A 297 8.82 -9.60 -3.15
CA MET A 297 7.83 -9.18 -4.15
C MET A 297 7.54 -7.67 -4.09
N HIS A 298 7.58 -7.06 -2.90
CA HIS A 298 7.39 -5.63 -2.71
C HIS A 298 8.43 -4.74 -3.42
N LEU A 299 9.55 -5.29 -3.88
CA LEU A 299 10.55 -4.57 -4.67
C LEU A 299 10.09 -4.38 -6.13
N MET A 300 9.17 -5.21 -6.62
CA MET A 300 8.55 -5.07 -7.94
C MET A 300 7.43 -4.02 -7.98
N ALA A 301 7.06 -3.50 -6.82
CA ALA A 301 6.13 -2.38 -6.71
C ALA A 301 6.90 -1.08 -6.51
N VAL A 302 6.43 0.00 -7.14
CA VAL A 302 7.01 1.32 -6.90
C VAL A 302 6.85 1.70 -5.43
N SER A 303 7.96 2.03 -4.80
CA SER A 303 8.03 2.36 -3.37
C SER A 303 8.39 3.84 -3.14
N GLY A 304 8.21 4.30 -1.91
CA GLY A 304 8.66 5.63 -1.49
C GLY A 304 10.16 5.86 -1.69
N GLY A 305 10.97 4.78 -1.80
CA GLY A 305 12.40 4.83 -2.09
C GLY A 305 12.72 5.53 -3.42
N HIS A 306 11.95 5.29 -4.48
CA HIS A 306 12.10 5.96 -5.78
C HIS A 306 12.01 7.48 -5.63
N PHE A 307 10.99 7.95 -4.93
CA PHE A 307 10.78 9.37 -4.68
C PHE A 307 11.92 9.99 -3.85
N VAL A 308 12.39 9.28 -2.83
CA VAL A 308 13.51 9.75 -1.97
C VAL A 308 14.81 9.81 -2.75
N LEU A 309 15.12 8.80 -3.57
CA LEU A 309 16.35 8.75 -4.39
C LEU A 309 16.38 9.90 -5.39
N VAL A 310 15.32 10.10 -6.16
CA VAL A 310 15.28 11.17 -7.18
C VAL A 310 15.25 12.55 -6.53
N ALA A 311 14.48 12.74 -5.46
CA ALA A 311 14.49 14.00 -4.72
C ALA A 311 15.88 14.31 -4.11
N GLY A 312 16.58 13.28 -3.63
CA GLY A 312 17.95 13.41 -3.14
C GLY A 312 18.91 13.92 -4.23
N LEU A 313 18.79 13.36 -5.44
CA LEU A 313 19.57 13.80 -6.60
C LEU A 313 19.24 15.25 -6.98
N VAL A 314 17.94 15.57 -7.14
CA VAL A 314 17.49 16.93 -7.50
C VAL A 314 17.96 17.96 -6.46
N ARG A 315 17.81 17.66 -5.17
CA ARG A 315 18.29 18.55 -4.10
C ARG A 315 19.81 18.77 -4.15
N ARG A 316 20.59 17.71 -4.43
CA ARG A 316 22.06 17.85 -4.60
C ARG A 316 22.41 18.74 -5.77
N LEU A 317 21.73 18.58 -6.92
CA LEU A 317 21.92 19.43 -8.09
C LEU A 317 21.54 20.89 -7.79
N CYS A 318 20.40 21.13 -7.15
CA CYS A 318 19.97 22.47 -6.76
C CYS A 318 20.97 23.12 -5.75
N MET A 319 21.49 22.36 -4.80
CA MET A 319 22.52 22.85 -3.87
C MET A 319 23.84 23.18 -4.60
N TRP A 320 24.23 22.37 -5.58
CA TRP A 320 25.40 22.64 -6.40
C TRP A 320 25.24 23.93 -7.23
N MET A 321 24.01 24.16 -7.73
CA MET A 321 23.63 25.38 -8.46
C MET A 321 23.30 26.56 -7.54
N LEU A 322 23.41 26.40 -6.22
CA LEU A 322 23.11 27.44 -5.20
C LEU A 322 21.70 28.02 -5.31
N LEU A 323 20.73 27.19 -5.75
CA LEU A 323 19.34 27.61 -5.90
C LEU A 323 18.66 27.85 -4.55
N ASP A 324 17.74 28.84 -4.52
CA ASP A 324 16.92 29.12 -3.36
C ASP A 324 16.08 27.89 -2.96
N ARG A 325 15.86 27.74 -1.64
CA ARG A 325 15.10 26.61 -1.09
C ARG A 325 13.67 26.50 -1.59
N ARG A 326 13.02 27.63 -1.92
CA ARG A 326 11.64 27.63 -2.46
C ARG A 326 11.63 27.08 -3.89
N LEU A 327 12.59 27.52 -4.72
CA LEU A 327 12.77 26.99 -6.06
C LEU A 327 13.15 25.50 -6.03
N THR A 328 14.05 25.11 -5.13
CA THR A 328 14.40 23.69 -4.90
C THR A 328 13.17 22.87 -4.52
N ALA A 329 12.31 23.36 -3.62
CA ALA A 329 11.07 22.70 -3.25
C ALA A 329 10.09 22.57 -4.42
N LEU A 330 9.97 23.62 -5.24
CA LEU A 330 9.15 23.62 -6.45
C LEU A 330 9.64 22.57 -7.45
N LEU A 331 10.94 22.53 -7.72
CA LEU A 331 11.54 21.55 -8.64
C LEU A 331 11.36 20.12 -8.12
N VAL A 332 11.58 19.87 -6.83
CA VAL A 332 11.33 18.55 -6.21
C VAL A 332 9.86 18.16 -6.32
N SER A 333 8.93 19.10 -6.08
CA SER A 333 7.50 18.84 -6.22
C SER A 333 7.11 18.54 -7.68
N GLY A 334 7.69 19.26 -8.64
CA GLY A 334 7.50 19.00 -10.07
C GLY A 334 8.00 17.61 -10.48
N VAL A 335 9.17 17.22 -10.00
CA VAL A 335 9.73 15.88 -10.25
C VAL A 335 8.87 14.79 -9.59
N TYR A 336 8.35 15.02 -8.39
CA TYR A 336 7.40 14.09 -7.77
C TYR A 336 6.12 13.92 -8.59
N ALA A 337 5.56 15.03 -9.13
CA ALA A 337 4.41 14.97 -10.00
C ALA A 337 4.71 14.21 -11.30
N LEU A 338 5.87 14.46 -11.92
CA LEU A 338 6.31 13.76 -13.12
C LEU A 338 6.48 12.25 -12.87
N LEU A 339 7.13 11.87 -11.77
CA LEU A 339 7.28 10.46 -11.38
C LEU A 339 5.90 9.80 -11.15
N ALA A 340 5.01 10.45 -10.40
CA ALA A 340 3.68 9.91 -10.12
C ALA A 340 2.83 9.74 -11.39
N LEU A 341 3.04 10.58 -12.40
CA LEU A 341 2.37 10.49 -13.70
C LEU A 341 2.99 9.40 -14.61
N ALA A 342 4.34 9.29 -14.59
CA ALA A 342 5.06 8.33 -15.42
C ALA A 342 4.93 6.89 -14.92
N MET A 343 4.75 6.69 -13.62
CA MET A 343 4.54 5.38 -13.00
C MET A 343 3.08 4.92 -13.12
N PHE A 344 2.87 3.61 -13.05
CA PHE A 344 1.52 3.07 -13.00
C PHE A 344 0.82 3.48 -11.70
N PRO A 345 -0.46 3.85 -11.74
CA PRO A 345 -1.20 4.27 -10.57
C PRO A 345 -1.23 3.16 -9.52
N SER A 346 -0.71 3.43 -8.34
CA SER A 346 -0.79 2.54 -7.20
C SER A 346 -0.97 3.32 -5.91
N ASP A 347 -1.52 2.65 -4.91
CA ASP A 347 -1.77 3.25 -3.60
C ASP A 347 -0.45 3.67 -2.91
N SER A 348 0.63 2.92 -3.17
CA SER A 348 1.98 3.23 -2.68
C SER A 348 2.55 4.50 -3.32
N VAL A 349 2.35 4.69 -4.63
CA VAL A 349 2.75 5.90 -5.36
C VAL A 349 1.96 7.11 -4.84
N THR A 350 0.65 6.98 -4.66
CA THR A 350 -0.21 8.04 -4.12
C THR A 350 0.27 8.49 -2.75
N ARG A 351 0.54 7.55 -1.83
CA ARG A 351 1.08 7.85 -0.50
C ARG A 351 2.44 8.55 -0.60
N ALA A 352 3.37 8.01 -1.39
CA ALA A 352 4.73 8.55 -1.53
C ALA A 352 4.72 9.96 -2.12
N PHE A 353 3.87 10.20 -3.11
CA PHE A 353 3.68 11.50 -3.73
C PHE A 353 3.18 12.54 -2.73
N ILE A 354 2.07 12.28 -2.03
CA ILE A 354 1.49 13.22 -1.07
C ILE A 354 2.45 13.48 0.09
N MET A 355 3.06 12.42 0.64
CA MET A 355 4.06 12.54 1.71
C MET A 355 5.27 13.35 1.25
N GLY A 356 5.70 13.16 0.00
CA GLY A 356 6.77 13.93 -0.62
C GLY A 356 6.44 15.41 -0.78
N LEU A 357 5.22 15.75 -1.21
CA LEU A 357 4.74 17.14 -1.31
C LEU A 357 4.70 17.83 0.04
N ILE A 358 4.20 17.14 1.10
CA ILE A 358 4.22 17.66 2.47
C ILE A 358 5.67 17.94 2.91
N GLY A 359 6.60 17.04 2.59
CA GLY A 359 8.02 17.21 2.86
C GLY A 359 8.63 18.40 2.11
N ALA A 360 8.32 18.57 0.83
CA ALA A 360 8.78 19.69 0.01
C ALA A 360 8.21 21.02 0.52
N LEU A 361 6.94 21.06 0.92
CA LEU A 361 6.31 22.24 1.51
C LEU A 361 6.98 22.63 2.84
N ALA A 362 7.24 21.67 3.71
CA ALA A 362 7.95 21.91 4.97
C ALA A 362 9.35 22.47 4.70
N TYR A 363 10.05 21.91 3.72
CA TYR A 363 11.38 22.41 3.31
C TYR A 363 11.31 23.86 2.77
N ALA A 364 10.31 24.18 1.92
CA ALA A 364 10.10 25.53 1.41
C ALA A 364 9.86 26.55 2.54
N MET A 365 9.14 26.14 3.59
CA MET A 365 8.89 26.97 4.79
C MET A 365 10.07 27.03 5.75
N GLY A 366 11.20 26.37 5.46
CA GLY A 366 12.35 26.30 6.34
C GLY A 366 12.15 25.46 7.59
N ARG A 367 11.14 24.59 7.60
CA ARG A 367 10.86 23.66 8.70
C ARG A 367 11.55 22.33 8.45
N ARG A 368 11.93 21.64 9.53
CA ARG A 368 12.43 20.27 9.44
C ARG A 368 11.28 19.33 9.07
N THR A 369 11.52 18.48 8.08
CA THR A 369 10.55 17.44 7.70
C THR A 369 10.51 16.37 8.78
N GLN A 370 9.32 16.08 9.31
CA GLN A 370 9.09 15.00 10.27
C GLN A 370 8.34 13.88 9.57
N ALA A 371 8.99 12.75 9.36
CA ALA A 371 8.42 11.63 8.60
C ALA A 371 7.11 11.09 9.20
N LEU A 372 7.04 10.98 10.55
CA LEU A 372 5.83 10.52 11.23
C LEU A 372 4.65 11.48 11.02
N SER A 373 4.88 12.77 11.20
CA SER A 373 3.87 13.79 11.01
C SER A 373 3.39 13.86 9.55
N ALA A 374 4.33 13.77 8.59
CA ALA A 374 4.00 13.74 7.17
C ALA A 374 3.17 12.49 6.80
N LEU A 375 3.50 11.32 7.35
CA LEU A 375 2.71 10.10 7.16
C LEU A 375 1.29 10.27 7.73
N CYS A 376 1.15 10.78 8.95
CA CYS A 376 -0.17 10.98 9.57
C CYS A 376 -1.04 11.95 8.77
N TRP A 377 -0.48 13.08 8.32
CA TRP A 377 -1.20 14.02 7.46
C TRP A 377 -1.57 13.42 6.11
N THR A 378 -0.69 12.57 5.54
CA THR A 378 -0.98 11.85 4.30
C THR A 378 -2.17 10.90 4.50
N ILE A 379 -2.19 10.11 5.57
CA ILE A 379 -3.29 9.20 5.90
C ILE A 379 -4.60 9.98 6.06
N ILE A 380 -4.60 11.03 6.89
CA ILE A 380 -5.80 11.84 7.14
C ILE A 380 -6.31 12.48 5.83
N GLY A 381 -5.42 13.09 5.05
CA GLY A 381 -5.79 13.75 3.80
C GLY A 381 -6.32 12.79 2.74
N VAL A 382 -5.68 11.65 2.57
CA VAL A 382 -6.12 10.61 1.61
C VAL A 382 -7.48 10.06 1.99
N LEU A 383 -7.68 9.67 3.25
CA LEU A 383 -8.95 9.09 3.72
C LEU A 383 -10.09 10.10 3.76
N ALA A 384 -9.79 11.39 3.95
CA ALA A 384 -10.81 12.43 3.87
C ALA A 384 -11.35 12.64 2.45
N VAL A 385 -10.48 12.46 1.43
CA VAL A 385 -10.85 12.65 0.01
C VAL A 385 -11.35 11.35 -0.63
N ASN A 386 -10.74 10.23 -0.29
CA ASN A 386 -11.06 8.89 -0.80
C ASN A 386 -11.08 7.88 0.35
N PRO A 387 -12.21 7.74 1.06
CA PRO A 387 -12.34 6.85 2.21
C PRO A 387 -12.15 5.36 1.85
N ASP A 388 -12.41 4.97 0.60
CA ASP A 388 -12.24 3.60 0.10
C ASP A 388 -10.78 3.13 0.19
N MET A 389 -9.83 4.07 0.25
CA MET A 389 -8.41 3.77 0.48
C MET A 389 -8.15 3.13 1.85
N SER A 390 -9.07 3.25 2.81
CA SER A 390 -8.96 2.60 4.12
C SER A 390 -8.98 1.07 4.00
N ALA A 391 -9.71 0.53 3.03
CA ALA A 391 -9.81 -0.90 2.73
C ALA A 391 -8.73 -1.41 1.75
N SER A 392 -7.83 -0.52 1.29
CA SER A 392 -6.75 -0.89 0.38
C SER A 392 -5.59 -1.57 1.11
N TYR A 393 -5.29 -2.81 0.77
CA TYR A 393 -4.09 -3.51 1.25
C TYR A 393 -2.80 -2.81 0.83
N GLY A 394 -2.72 -2.29 -0.39
CA GLY A 394 -1.55 -1.57 -0.89
C GLY A 394 -1.24 -0.31 -0.07
N PHE A 395 -2.28 0.48 0.27
CA PHE A 395 -2.14 1.65 1.11
C PHE A 395 -1.78 1.28 2.56
N ALA A 396 -2.41 0.22 3.10
CA ALA A 396 -2.15 -0.26 4.44
C ALA A 396 -0.72 -0.79 4.61
N LEU A 397 -0.26 -1.69 3.72
CA LEU A 397 1.09 -2.24 3.74
C LEU A 397 2.15 -1.14 3.63
N SER A 398 1.96 -0.23 2.67
CA SER A 398 2.88 0.88 2.43
C SER A 398 2.96 1.84 3.62
N SER A 399 1.83 2.16 4.26
CA SER A 399 1.77 3.03 5.44
C SER A 399 2.35 2.35 6.69
N ALA A 400 2.05 1.06 6.89
CA ALA A 400 2.57 0.25 7.99
C ALA A 400 4.10 0.10 7.90
N ALA A 401 4.65 -0.17 6.71
CA ALA A 401 6.09 -0.25 6.50
C ALA A 401 6.81 1.05 6.92
N VAL A 402 6.31 2.20 6.44
CA VAL A 402 6.90 3.50 6.81
C VAL A 402 6.76 3.78 8.29
N LEU A 403 5.61 3.46 8.89
CA LEU A 403 5.40 3.60 10.33
C LEU A 403 6.43 2.77 11.12
N GLY A 404 6.61 1.50 10.76
CA GLY A 404 7.58 0.61 11.37
C GLY A 404 9.01 1.16 11.28
N ILE A 405 9.43 1.56 10.09
CA ILE A 405 10.77 2.15 9.85
C ILE A 405 10.97 3.40 10.71
N VAL A 406 10.03 4.35 10.70
CA VAL A 406 10.15 5.60 11.46
C VAL A 406 10.21 5.36 12.96
N LEU A 407 9.47 4.38 13.48
CA LEU A 407 9.40 4.11 14.91
C LEU A 407 10.59 3.28 15.43
N PHE A 408 11.01 2.28 14.68
CA PHE A 408 11.90 1.22 15.20
C PHE A 408 13.26 1.13 14.52
N ALA A 409 13.42 1.54 13.23
CA ALA A 409 14.67 1.30 12.51
C ALA A 409 15.90 1.88 13.22
N GLY A 410 15.84 3.12 13.73
CA GLY A 410 16.97 3.73 14.43
C GLY A 410 17.34 3.03 15.75
N ARG A 411 16.36 2.44 16.47
CA ARG A 411 16.64 1.68 17.69
C ARG A 411 17.24 0.32 17.37
N LEU A 412 16.71 -0.36 16.36
CA LEU A 412 17.20 -1.65 15.90
C LEU A 412 18.62 -1.52 15.32
N ALA A 413 18.87 -0.49 14.52
CA ALA A 413 20.22 -0.20 13.99
C ALA A 413 21.25 -0.09 15.14
N GLY A 414 20.96 0.68 16.18
CA GLY A 414 21.85 0.79 17.35
C GLY A 414 22.06 -0.52 18.13
N VAL A 415 21.13 -1.48 18.02
CA VAL A 415 21.34 -2.84 18.57
C VAL A 415 22.23 -3.66 17.65
N PHE A 416 21.95 -3.64 16.33
CA PHE A 416 22.68 -4.43 15.34
C PHE A 416 24.12 -3.94 15.11
N GLU A 417 24.40 -2.64 15.23
CA GLU A 417 25.74 -2.06 15.14
C GLU A 417 26.74 -2.63 16.16
N ARG A 418 26.24 -3.30 17.20
CA ARG A 418 27.11 -3.96 18.17
C ARG A 418 27.73 -5.27 17.63
N ALA A 419 27.13 -5.84 16.59
CA ALA A 419 27.52 -7.13 16.02
C ALA A 419 27.97 -7.01 14.56
N MET A 420 27.63 -5.93 13.86
CA MET A 420 27.88 -5.79 12.42
C MET A 420 28.19 -4.34 12.01
N PRO A 421 28.78 -4.11 10.82
CA PRO A 421 29.07 -2.77 10.31
C PRO A 421 27.82 -1.91 10.20
N HIS A 422 27.94 -0.60 10.40
CA HIS A 422 26.85 0.38 10.43
C HIS A 422 25.91 0.27 9.23
N SER A 423 26.42 0.18 8.01
CA SER A 423 25.60 0.12 6.79
C SER A 423 24.73 -1.15 6.74
N ILE A 424 25.28 -2.30 7.16
CA ILE A 424 24.54 -3.58 7.21
C ILE A 424 23.49 -3.52 8.33
N ALA A 425 23.86 -3.01 9.49
CA ALA A 425 22.96 -2.84 10.63
C ALA A 425 21.78 -1.95 10.29
N GLU A 426 21.99 -0.87 9.57
CA GLU A 426 20.94 0.05 9.12
C GLU A 426 19.99 -0.62 8.12
N MET A 427 20.51 -1.30 7.09
CA MET A 427 19.69 -2.02 6.11
C MET A 427 18.85 -3.13 6.78
N MET A 428 19.46 -3.91 7.67
CA MET A 428 18.76 -4.96 8.41
C MET A 428 17.70 -4.37 9.34
N ALA A 429 17.99 -3.27 10.02
CA ALA A 429 17.05 -2.60 10.90
C ALA A 429 15.83 -2.06 10.16
N MET A 430 16.03 -1.46 8.98
CA MET A 430 14.93 -1.00 8.13
C MET A 430 14.04 -2.16 7.66
N THR A 431 14.65 -3.26 7.21
CA THR A 431 13.92 -4.45 6.75
C THR A 431 13.09 -5.07 7.88
N VAL A 432 13.71 -5.32 9.04
CA VAL A 432 13.03 -5.91 10.20
C VAL A 432 11.92 -4.98 10.71
N ALA A 433 12.19 -3.68 10.79
CA ALA A 433 11.19 -2.70 11.25
C ALA A 433 9.98 -2.62 10.31
N ALA A 434 10.21 -2.66 9.00
CA ALA A 434 9.13 -2.70 8.02
C ALA A 434 8.32 -3.98 8.14
N GLN A 435 9.00 -5.13 8.21
CA GLN A 435 8.37 -6.44 8.25
C GLN A 435 7.50 -6.64 9.49
N LEU A 436 7.94 -6.23 10.67
CA LEU A 436 7.14 -6.30 11.90
C LEU A 436 5.78 -5.61 11.78
N PHE A 437 5.65 -4.56 10.96
CA PHE A 437 4.39 -3.85 10.78
C PHE A 437 3.57 -4.35 9.59
N THR A 438 4.22 -4.93 8.60
CA THR A 438 3.55 -5.42 7.39
C THR A 438 3.10 -6.86 7.51
N LEU A 439 3.77 -7.69 8.29
CA LEU A 439 3.50 -9.12 8.41
C LEU A 439 2.06 -9.45 8.84
N PRO A 440 1.45 -8.77 9.84
CA PRO A 440 0.05 -9.01 10.19
C PRO A 440 -0.92 -8.72 9.03
N ILE A 441 -0.60 -7.74 8.17
CA ILE A 441 -1.42 -7.38 7.02
C ILE A 441 -1.18 -8.36 5.87
N GLN A 442 0.07 -8.78 5.66
CA GLN A 442 0.42 -9.77 4.63
C GLN A 442 -0.33 -11.09 4.83
N VAL A 443 -0.41 -11.58 6.07
CA VAL A 443 -1.13 -12.82 6.40
C VAL A 443 -2.64 -12.74 6.10
N LEU A 444 -3.23 -11.55 6.11
CA LEU A 444 -4.63 -11.37 5.67
C LEU A 444 -4.80 -11.56 4.15
N MET A 445 -3.74 -11.33 3.38
CA MET A 445 -3.74 -11.49 1.93
C MET A 445 -3.34 -12.91 1.52
N GLU A 446 -2.28 -13.41 2.15
CA GLU A 446 -1.71 -14.73 1.89
C GLU A 446 -1.33 -15.38 3.21
N PRO A 447 -1.90 -16.56 3.55
CA PRO A 447 -1.66 -17.23 4.82
C PRO A 447 -0.30 -17.97 4.81
N GLU A 448 0.76 -17.26 4.48
CA GLU A 448 2.13 -17.75 4.40
C GLU A 448 3.11 -16.75 5.05
N LEU A 449 4.10 -17.28 5.77
CA LEU A 449 5.14 -16.47 6.40
C LEU A 449 6.47 -16.64 5.66
N PRO A 450 6.98 -15.63 4.96
CA PRO A 450 8.27 -15.71 4.27
C PRO A 450 9.42 -15.58 5.28
N LEU A 451 10.01 -16.72 5.69
CA LEU A 451 11.10 -16.76 6.68
C LEU A 451 12.39 -16.14 6.19
N LEU A 452 12.65 -16.27 4.88
CA LEU A 452 13.91 -15.84 4.28
C LEU A 452 13.86 -14.40 3.76
N SER A 453 12.81 -13.63 4.09
CA SER A 453 12.66 -12.27 3.57
C SER A 453 13.74 -11.32 4.08
N VAL A 454 14.18 -11.43 5.33
CA VAL A 454 15.25 -10.57 5.87
C VAL A 454 16.59 -10.84 5.17
N PRO A 455 17.12 -12.08 5.08
CA PRO A 455 18.33 -12.33 4.31
C PRO A 455 18.19 -12.02 2.82
N ALA A 456 17.05 -12.28 2.19
CA ALA A 456 16.81 -11.95 0.79
C ALA A 456 16.92 -10.44 0.54
N ASN A 457 16.23 -9.64 1.35
CA ASN A 457 16.30 -8.18 1.28
C ASN A 457 17.72 -7.64 1.53
N LEU A 458 18.43 -8.20 2.48
CA LEU A 458 19.80 -7.77 2.77
C LEU A 458 20.75 -8.00 1.59
N LEU A 459 20.64 -9.16 0.92
CA LEU A 459 21.44 -9.50 -0.26
C LEU A 459 21.12 -8.62 -1.46
N VAL A 460 19.87 -8.27 -1.67
CA VAL A 460 19.40 -7.52 -2.84
C VAL A 460 19.55 -6.00 -2.66
N SER A 461 19.42 -5.48 -1.44
CA SER A 461 19.40 -4.03 -1.13
C SER A 461 20.52 -3.20 -1.77
N PRO A 462 21.80 -3.65 -1.84
CA PRO A 462 22.85 -2.85 -2.46
C PRO A 462 22.63 -2.60 -3.94
N PHE A 463 21.94 -3.51 -4.63
CA PHE A 463 21.73 -3.47 -6.07
C PHE A 463 20.44 -2.75 -6.47
N VAL A 464 19.42 -2.75 -5.60
CA VAL A 464 18.11 -2.13 -5.87
C VAL A 464 18.25 -0.65 -6.20
N GLY A 465 19.03 0.10 -5.42
CA GLY A 465 19.20 1.54 -5.62
C GLY A 465 19.82 1.87 -6.98
N LEU A 466 20.86 1.14 -7.39
CA LEU A 466 21.52 1.30 -8.70
C LEU A 466 20.57 0.92 -9.85
N ALA A 467 19.93 -0.24 -9.73
CA ALA A 467 18.98 -0.73 -10.74
C ALA A 467 17.81 0.24 -10.93
N THR A 468 17.24 0.75 -9.81
CA THR A 468 16.15 1.73 -9.84
C THR A 468 16.58 3.03 -10.53
N MET A 469 17.74 3.58 -10.18
CA MET A 469 18.23 4.82 -10.81
C MET A 469 18.52 4.64 -12.29
N ALA A 470 19.13 3.53 -12.68
CA ALA A 470 19.37 3.20 -14.08
C ALA A 470 18.05 3.00 -14.83
N GLY A 471 17.07 2.27 -14.26
CA GLY A 471 15.74 2.12 -14.85
C GLY A 471 15.01 3.44 -15.06
N LEU A 472 15.05 4.34 -14.08
CA LEU A 472 14.45 5.69 -14.20
C LEU A 472 15.17 6.54 -15.27
N MET A 473 16.48 6.43 -15.41
CA MET A 473 17.22 7.08 -16.49
C MET A 473 16.86 6.49 -17.86
N ALA A 474 16.69 5.17 -17.94
CA ALA A 474 16.19 4.52 -19.15
C ALA A 474 14.80 5.04 -19.52
N LEU A 475 13.87 5.12 -18.58
CA LEU A 475 12.53 5.69 -18.78
C LEU A 475 12.58 7.13 -19.26
N ALA A 476 13.44 7.97 -18.67
CA ALA A 476 13.58 9.38 -19.02
C ALA A 476 14.14 9.58 -20.44
N CYS A 477 14.99 8.67 -20.93
CA CYS A 477 15.65 8.77 -22.24
C CYS A 477 14.90 7.99 -23.35
N ALA A 478 14.01 7.06 -23.01
CA ALA A 478 13.44 6.10 -23.97
C ALA A 478 12.74 6.76 -25.16
N TRP A 479 12.08 7.88 -24.96
CA TRP A 479 11.31 8.59 -25.97
C TRP A 479 12.16 9.47 -26.90
N CYS A 480 13.37 9.90 -26.47
CA CYS A 480 14.22 10.81 -27.23
C CYS A 480 15.49 10.13 -27.79
N GLU A 481 16.09 9.20 -27.03
CA GLU A 481 17.35 8.55 -27.39
C GLU A 481 17.33 7.05 -26.99
N PRO A 482 16.72 6.19 -27.82
CA PRO A 482 16.52 4.77 -27.49
C PRO A 482 17.81 4.01 -27.21
N TRP A 483 18.92 4.36 -27.89
CA TRP A 483 20.22 3.72 -27.67
C TRP A 483 20.73 3.97 -26.25
N LEU A 484 20.68 5.22 -25.80
CA LEU A 484 21.10 5.59 -24.43
C LEU A 484 20.18 4.95 -23.37
N ALA A 485 18.88 4.92 -23.66
CA ALA A 485 17.91 4.21 -22.82
C ALA A 485 18.23 2.73 -22.73
N GLY A 486 18.62 2.09 -23.84
CA GLY A 486 19.07 0.69 -23.89
C GLY A 486 20.26 0.42 -22.97
N VAL A 487 21.26 1.31 -22.97
CA VAL A 487 22.41 1.20 -22.06
C VAL A 487 21.98 1.25 -20.61
N PHE A 488 21.13 2.21 -20.24
CA PHE A 488 20.63 2.31 -18.87
C PHE A 488 19.73 1.13 -18.48
N ALA A 489 18.88 0.66 -19.38
CA ALA A 489 18.04 -0.52 -19.16
C ALA A 489 18.89 -1.78 -18.96
N TRP A 490 19.99 -1.92 -19.71
CA TRP A 490 20.96 -3.01 -19.55
C TRP A 490 21.66 -2.93 -18.17
N ILE A 491 22.10 -1.75 -17.73
CA ILE A 491 22.67 -1.56 -16.39
C ILE A 491 21.63 -1.93 -15.31
N SER A 492 20.37 -1.51 -15.46
CA SER A 492 19.28 -1.89 -14.57
C SER A 492 19.09 -3.41 -14.53
N SER A 493 19.17 -4.07 -15.70
CA SER A 493 19.04 -5.52 -15.84
C SER A 493 20.10 -6.31 -15.05
N TRP A 494 21.30 -5.80 -14.88
CA TRP A 494 22.29 -6.43 -14.01
C TRP A 494 21.86 -6.48 -12.55
N GLY A 495 21.26 -5.40 -12.05
CA GLY A 495 20.73 -5.37 -10.69
C GLY A 495 19.54 -6.33 -10.51
N THR A 496 18.63 -6.36 -11.49
CA THR A 496 17.49 -7.29 -11.46
C THR A 496 17.90 -8.75 -11.65
N LEU A 497 19.02 -9.04 -12.34
CA LEU A 497 19.61 -10.39 -12.40
C LEU A 497 20.04 -10.90 -11.02
N VAL A 498 20.64 -10.05 -10.19
CA VAL A 498 20.96 -10.41 -8.81
C VAL A 498 19.69 -10.70 -8.01
N MET A 499 18.65 -9.87 -8.19
CA MET A 499 17.36 -10.08 -7.53
C MET A 499 16.73 -11.41 -7.92
N GLU A 500 16.72 -11.74 -9.21
CA GLU A 500 16.29 -13.05 -9.73
C GLU A 500 17.03 -14.21 -9.07
N ARG A 501 18.39 -14.16 -9.08
CA ARG A 501 19.22 -15.22 -8.50
C ARG A 501 18.93 -15.45 -7.03
N VAL A 502 18.79 -14.38 -6.27
CA VAL A 502 18.44 -14.44 -4.84
C VAL A 502 17.03 -14.98 -4.65
N ALA A 503 16.05 -14.54 -5.47
CA ALA A 503 14.68 -15.02 -5.40
C ALA A 503 14.58 -16.52 -5.71
N LEU A 504 15.23 -16.97 -6.79
CA LEU A 504 15.26 -18.39 -7.17
C LEU A 504 15.94 -19.26 -6.12
N TRP A 505 17.07 -18.79 -5.58
CA TRP A 505 17.82 -19.55 -4.55
C TRP A 505 17.06 -19.65 -3.23
N LEU A 506 16.61 -18.54 -2.67
CA LEU A 506 15.96 -18.51 -1.37
C LEU A 506 14.48 -18.90 -1.45
N GLY A 507 13.75 -18.45 -2.47
CA GLY A 507 12.34 -18.79 -2.69
C GLY A 507 12.14 -20.25 -3.08
N GLY A 508 13.10 -20.86 -3.80
CA GLY A 508 13.10 -22.28 -4.13
C GLY A 508 13.37 -23.22 -2.94
N SER A 509 13.83 -22.69 -1.81
CA SER A 509 14.05 -23.48 -0.59
C SER A 509 12.75 -24.04 -0.01
N THR A 510 12.81 -25.24 0.56
CA THR A 510 11.69 -25.83 1.31
C THR A 510 11.32 -25.05 2.57
N MET A 511 12.27 -24.28 3.10
CA MET A 511 12.11 -23.43 4.28
C MET A 511 11.75 -21.97 3.91
N ALA A 512 11.47 -21.66 2.63
CA ALA A 512 11.20 -20.30 2.20
C ALA A 512 9.96 -19.71 2.89
N VAL A 513 8.91 -20.50 3.00
CA VAL A 513 7.63 -20.11 3.60
C VAL A 513 7.14 -21.15 4.59
N ILE A 514 6.46 -20.67 5.64
CA ILE A 514 5.69 -21.50 6.56
C ILE A 514 4.21 -21.20 6.33
N PRO A 515 3.36 -22.23 6.09
CA PRO A 515 1.93 -22.02 6.05
C PRO A 515 1.43 -21.51 7.40
N TRP A 516 0.54 -20.53 7.38
CA TRP A 516 -0.01 -19.91 8.57
C TRP A 516 -1.54 -19.92 8.52
N LYS A 517 -2.16 -19.60 9.65
CA LYS A 517 -3.61 -19.54 9.74
C LYS A 517 -4.12 -18.30 8.97
N ASP A 518 -5.13 -18.49 8.14
CA ASP A 518 -5.77 -17.44 7.37
C ASP A 518 -6.65 -16.50 8.20
N GLY A 519 -6.99 -15.36 7.61
CA GLY A 519 -7.94 -14.38 8.14
C GLY A 519 -7.45 -13.62 9.37
N VAL A 520 -8.40 -12.93 10.02
CA VAL A 520 -8.14 -12.04 11.16
C VAL A 520 -7.50 -12.79 12.33
N THR A 521 -7.88 -14.06 12.55
CA THR A 521 -7.30 -14.87 13.62
C THR A 521 -5.80 -15.10 13.42
N GLY A 522 -5.36 -15.34 12.17
CA GLY A 522 -3.94 -15.46 11.83
C GLY A 522 -3.16 -14.17 12.09
N ALA A 523 -3.72 -13.03 11.69
CA ALA A 523 -3.12 -11.72 11.92
C ALA A 523 -2.97 -11.40 13.42
N VAL A 524 -4.00 -11.68 14.23
CA VAL A 524 -3.95 -11.48 15.70
C VAL A 524 -2.89 -12.37 16.33
N LEU A 525 -2.76 -13.61 15.88
CA LEU A 525 -1.72 -14.54 16.38
C LEU A 525 -0.31 -14.03 16.05
N ILE A 526 -0.09 -13.43 14.86
CA ILE A 526 1.20 -12.80 14.51
C ILE A 526 1.51 -11.65 15.47
N VAL A 527 0.58 -10.73 15.66
CA VAL A 527 0.77 -9.59 16.58
C VAL A 527 1.07 -10.09 18.00
N ALA A 528 0.35 -11.10 18.46
CA ALA A 528 0.61 -11.70 19.78
C ALA A 528 1.99 -12.34 19.87
N ALA A 529 2.42 -13.05 18.82
CA ALA A 529 3.74 -13.65 18.74
C ALA A 529 4.86 -12.58 18.72
N GLU A 530 4.71 -11.52 17.93
CA GLU A 530 5.66 -10.39 17.87
C GLU A 530 5.80 -9.68 19.22
N ILE A 531 4.68 -9.41 19.89
CA ILE A 531 4.68 -8.84 21.24
C ILE A 531 5.34 -9.78 22.23
N GLY A 532 5.03 -11.09 22.18
CA GLY A 532 5.62 -12.11 23.03
C GLY A 532 7.14 -12.22 22.85
N ILE A 533 7.61 -12.27 21.60
CA ILE A 533 9.04 -12.26 21.28
C ILE A 533 9.70 -10.97 21.76
N GLY A 534 9.08 -9.82 21.54
CA GLY A 534 9.58 -8.53 22.01
C GLY A 534 9.72 -8.47 23.54
N MET A 535 8.72 -8.94 24.27
CA MET A 535 8.76 -9.05 25.74
C MET A 535 9.86 -10.01 26.21
N LEU A 536 10.00 -11.17 25.56
CA LEU A 536 11.04 -12.14 25.86
C LEU A 536 12.45 -11.55 25.66
N LEU A 537 12.67 -10.85 24.53
CA LEU A 537 13.96 -10.20 24.25
C LEU A 537 14.28 -9.11 25.28
N VAL A 538 13.29 -8.30 25.69
CA VAL A 538 13.45 -7.29 26.74
C VAL A 538 13.76 -7.97 28.08
N PHE A 539 13.06 -9.03 28.42
CA PHE A 539 13.30 -9.78 29.64
C PHE A 539 14.72 -10.38 29.68
N VAL A 540 15.12 -11.07 28.61
CA VAL A 540 16.46 -11.67 28.47
C VAL A 540 17.54 -10.58 28.56
N SER A 541 17.34 -9.44 27.86
CA SER A 541 18.30 -8.32 27.89
C SER A 541 18.45 -7.74 29.30
N ARG A 542 17.36 -7.60 30.06
CA ARG A 542 17.38 -7.15 31.47
C ARG A 542 18.09 -8.16 32.38
N CYS A 543 17.80 -9.43 32.21
CA CYS A 543 18.48 -10.50 32.95
C CYS A 543 19.99 -10.50 32.69
N LEU A 544 20.41 -10.39 31.43
CA LEU A 544 21.83 -10.32 31.05
C LEU A 544 22.50 -9.03 31.60
N GLN A 545 21.83 -7.90 31.59
CA GLN A 545 22.34 -6.67 32.20
C GLN A 545 22.47 -6.80 33.72
N HIS A 546 21.52 -7.47 34.36
CA HIS A 546 21.57 -7.72 35.80
C HIS A 546 22.75 -8.63 36.18
N VAL A 547 22.94 -9.72 35.41
CA VAL A 547 24.09 -10.61 35.56
C VAL A 547 25.42 -9.86 35.36
N ARG A 548 25.53 -9.04 34.29
CA ARG A 548 26.76 -8.25 34.05
C ARG A 548 27.04 -7.22 35.14
N ARG A 549 26.01 -6.57 35.72
CA ARG A 549 26.17 -5.64 36.84
C ARG A 549 26.61 -6.37 38.10
N TYR A 550 26.13 -7.58 38.33
CA TYR A 550 26.53 -8.39 39.45
C TYR A 550 27.99 -8.85 39.33
N GLU A 551 28.43 -9.19 38.11
CA GLU A 551 29.84 -9.56 37.81
C GLU A 551 30.81 -8.38 37.94
N ALA A 552 30.40 -7.17 37.53
CA ALA A 552 31.24 -5.97 37.67
C ALA A 552 31.50 -5.57 39.13
N GLY A 553 30.64 -6.04 40.07
CA GLY A 553 30.82 -5.80 41.49
C GLY A 553 31.70 -6.84 42.23
N MET A 554 32.17 -7.91 41.53
CA MET A 554 33.05 -8.96 42.10
C MET A 554 34.38 -9.04 41.32
N PRO A 555 35.46 -8.45 41.80
CA PRO A 555 36.77 -8.63 41.18
C PRO A 555 37.29 -10.07 41.45
N GLY A 556 37.45 -10.86 40.39
CA GLY A 556 38.23 -12.11 40.45
C GLY A 556 37.65 -13.39 39.88
N VAL A 557 36.45 -13.43 39.31
CA VAL A 557 35.84 -14.67 38.77
C VAL A 557 35.89 -14.74 37.25
N ARG A 558 36.64 -15.67 36.68
CA ARG A 558 36.72 -15.92 35.23
C ARG A 558 35.43 -16.54 34.68
N PHE A 559 35.04 -16.09 33.49
CA PHE A 559 33.76 -16.24 32.77
C PHE A 559 33.28 -17.69 32.48
N GLY A 560 34.09 -18.71 32.62
CA GLY A 560 33.78 -20.06 32.15
C GLY A 560 33.12 -21.01 33.17
N SER A 561 33.29 -20.80 34.47
CA SER A 561 32.79 -21.73 35.51
C SER A 561 31.62 -21.17 36.34
N ALA A 562 31.52 -19.85 36.44
CA ALA A 562 30.51 -19.18 37.26
C ALA A 562 29.08 -19.30 36.69
N TRP A 563 28.92 -19.47 35.38
CA TRP A 563 27.62 -19.59 34.72
C TRP A 563 26.83 -20.83 35.15
N ARG A 564 27.49 -22.00 35.18
CA ARG A 564 26.84 -23.25 35.59
C ARG A 564 26.46 -23.24 37.08
N VAL A 565 27.28 -22.66 37.92
CA VAL A 565 27.02 -22.55 39.36
C VAL A 565 25.86 -21.56 39.63
N ARG A 566 25.73 -20.50 38.87
CA ARG A 566 24.65 -19.53 39.04
C ARG A 566 23.33 -20.02 38.51
N LEU A 567 23.32 -20.76 37.42
CA LEU A 567 22.10 -21.39 36.91
C LEU A 567 21.56 -22.42 37.91
N SER A 568 22.45 -23.22 38.54
CA SER A 568 22.05 -24.16 39.58
C SER A 568 21.53 -23.48 40.84
N LEU A 569 22.16 -22.39 41.29
CA LEU A 569 21.70 -21.59 42.43
C LEU A 569 20.35 -20.90 42.14
N TRP A 570 20.17 -20.36 40.94
CA TRP A 570 18.90 -19.77 40.53
C TRP A 570 17.77 -20.81 40.41
N CYS A 571 18.06 -21.98 39.85
CA CYS A 571 17.11 -23.09 39.80
C CYS A 571 16.75 -23.57 41.22
N GLU A 572 17.72 -23.59 42.14
CA GLU A 572 17.49 -24.02 43.52
C GLU A 572 16.69 -22.97 44.33
N GLU A 573 16.96 -21.71 44.13
CA GLU A 573 16.23 -20.60 44.75
C GLU A 573 14.79 -20.49 44.19
N THR A 574 14.60 -20.67 42.90
CA THR A 574 13.28 -20.77 42.28
C THR A 574 12.51 -21.97 42.80
N ARG A 575 13.17 -23.13 42.95
CA ARG A 575 12.58 -24.35 43.53
C ARG A 575 12.16 -24.13 44.99
N ARG A 576 12.97 -23.44 45.79
CA ARG A 576 12.62 -23.07 47.18
C ARG A 576 11.45 -22.13 47.29
N LEU A 577 11.30 -21.19 46.35
CA LEU A 577 10.14 -20.28 46.29
C LEU A 577 8.85 -21.04 45.93
N PHE A 578 8.90 -22.03 45.06
CA PHE A 578 7.74 -22.85 44.71
C PHE A 578 7.38 -23.85 45.81
N THR A 579 8.37 -24.43 46.53
CA THR A 579 8.08 -25.34 47.64
C THR A 579 7.57 -24.64 48.91
N ARG A 580 7.95 -23.36 49.13
CA ARG A 580 7.41 -22.54 50.23
C ARG A 580 5.94 -22.15 50.05
N ARG A 581 5.47 -22.05 48.83
CA ARG A 581 4.07 -21.74 48.50
C ARG A 581 3.13 -22.95 48.60
N GLN A 582 3.66 -24.17 48.78
CA GLN A 582 2.85 -25.36 49.00
C GLN A 582 2.78 -25.77 50.51
N ALA A 583 3.45 -25.04 51.38
CA ALA A 583 3.50 -25.29 52.81
C ALA A 583 2.77 -24.20 53.66
N GLU A 584 2.22 -23.19 53.03
CA GLU A 584 1.23 -22.25 53.54
C GLU A 584 -0.14 -22.51 52.87
#